data_3f1b4a5167a92b8feea61a30276726d2
#
_entry.id   3f1b4a5167a92b8feea61a30276726d2
#
_cell.length_a   1.000
_cell.length_b   1.000
_cell.length_c   1.000
_cell.angle_alpha   90.00
_cell.angle_beta   90.00
_cell.angle_gamma   90.00
#
_symmetry.space_group_name_H-M   'P 1'
#
loop_
_entity.id
_entity.type
_entity.pdbx_description
1 polymer ?
#
loop_
_entity_poly.entity_id
_entity_poly.type
_entity_poly.pdbx_seq_one_letter_code
_entity_poly.pdbx_strand_id
1 'polypeptide(L)'
;YEEMADANGAITIYEGYLNHRALYENPQKQMDANVRKRMLTGRHITPESHAERLQKRQSDQSIFRSAMEEFDALVTPTLTKPAPKLDEINEDISPGHFTRPFNYIDMCALALPMAPGHRDLPTSLQIVARPGKETFVLKIGAALEAAFDNQRKPNLDRLEPHGSNNCSRAQLVTMTDHQGC
;
A
#
# COMPACT_ATOMS: atom_id res chain seq x y z
N TYR A 1 15.52 -3.43 -5.90
CA TYR A 1 14.17 -3.46 -5.29
C TYR A 1 14.14 -2.62 -4.02
N GLU A 2 15.07 -2.85 -3.08
CA GLU A 2 15.17 -2.11 -1.82
C GLU A 2 15.42 -0.62 -2.04
N GLU A 3 16.36 -0.25 -2.90
CA GLU A 3 16.64 1.14 -3.25
C GLU A 3 15.41 1.90 -3.76
N MET A 4 14.57 1.24 -4.57
CA MET A 4 13.31 1.84 -5.06
C MET A 4 12.30 2.03 -3.93
N ALA A 5 12.19 1.07 -3.01
CA ALA A 5 11.32 1.17 -1.86
C ALA A 5 11.74 2.30 -0.91
N ASP A 6 13.03 2.48 -0.70
CA ASP A 6 13.61 3.54 0.13
C ASP A 6 13.44 4.91 -0.53
N ALA A 7 13.72 5.00 -1.82
CA ALA A 7 13.50 6.24 -2.59
C ALA A 7 12.02 6.66 -2.58
N ASN A 8 11.09 5.70 -2.74
CA ASN A 8 9.66 5.97 -2.60
C ASN A 8 9.31 6.51 -1.21
N GLY A 9 9.89 5.92 -0.17
CA GLY A 9 9.70 6.37 1.21
C GLY A 9 10.16 7.80 1.42
N ALA A 10 11.37 8.13 0.96
CA ALA A 10 11.93 9.46 1.11
C ALA A 10 11.13 10.54 0.35
N ILE A 11 10.71 10.25 -0.89
CA ILE A 11 9.84 11.13 -1.68
C ILE A 11 8.51 11.36 -0.95
N THR A 12 7.84 10.28 -0.53
CA THR A 12 6.55 10.35 0.18
C THR A 12 6.65 11.16 1.47
N ILE A 13 7.70 10.95 2.26
CA ILE A 13 7.93 11.66 3.52
C ILE A 13 8.15 13.15 3.28
N TYR A 14 8.98 13.52 2.30
CA TYR A 14 9.25 14.92 1.99
C TYR A 14 8.00 15.66 1.51
N GLU A 15 7.32 15.13 0.50
CA GLU A 15 6.11 15.72 -0.07
C GLU A 15 4.97 15.75 0.95
N GLY A 16 4.77 14.67 1.70
CA GLY A 16 3.79 14.60 2.75
C GLY A 16 4.06 15.60 3.87
N TYR A 17 5.33 15.77 4.28
CA TYR A 17 5.71 16.80 5.25
C TYR A 17 5.40 18.20 4.73
N LEU A 18 5.78 18.54 3.50
CA LEU A 18 5.51 19.86 2.94
C LEU A 18 4.01 20.16 2.84
N ASN A 19 3.24 19.20 2.37
CA ASN A 19 1.79 19.37 2.17
C ASN A 19 1.00 19.47 3.49
N HIS A 20 1.48 18.83 4.56
CA HIS A 20 0.76 18.74 5.83
C HIS A 20 1.57 19.22 7.03
N ARG A 21 2.57 20.07 6.80
CA ARG A 21 3.50 20.57 7.83
C ARG A 21 2.79 21.07 9.07
N ALA A 22 1.78 21.94 8.90
CA ALA A 22 1.04 22.53 10.00
C ALA A 22 0.33 21.47 10.89
N LEU A 23 -0.06 20.33 10.30
CA LEU A 23 -0.64 19.21 11.02
C LEU A 23 0.41 18.46 11.83
N TYR A 24 1.56 18.14 11.22
CA TYR A 24 2.60 17.35 11.87
C TYR A 24 3.34 18.13 12.97
N GLU A 25 3.55 19.42 12.79
CA GLU A 25 4.23 20.29 13.76
C GLU A 25 3.33 20.72 14.93
N ASN A 26 2.01 20.58 14.83
CA ASN A 26 1.09 20.94 15.90
C ASN A 26 0.90 19.76 16.87
N PRO A 27 1.43 19.84 18.11
CA PRO A 27 1.32 18.75 19.08
C PRO A 27 -0.11 18.55 19.61
N GLN A 28 -1.01 19.53 19.44
CA GLN A 28 -2.40 19.45 19.89
C GLN A 28 -3.30 18.65 18.90
N LYS A 29 -2.84 18.42 17.68
CA LYS A 29 -3.58 17.61 16.73
C LYS A 29 -3.40 16.13 17.06
N GLN A 30 -4.54 15.42 17.21
CA GLN A 30 -4.52 13.98 17.42
C GLN A 30 -4.05 13.27 16.15
N MET A 31 -3.05 12.42 16.27
CA MET A 31 -2.61 11.50 15.25
C MET A 31 -1.73 10.43 15.90
N ASP A 32 -1.54 9.33 15.19
CA ASP A 32 -0.61 8.29 15.59
C ASP A 32 0.81 8.82 15.77
N ALA A 33 1.45 8.45 16.89
CA ALA A 33 2.77 8.96 17.25
C ALA A 33 3.87 8.54 16.27
N ASN A 34 3.80 7.31 15.72
CA ASN A 34 4.79 6.78 14.79
C ASN A 34 4.63 7.42 13.40
N VAL A 35 3.39 7.68 12.98
CA VAL A 35 3.13 8.45 11.77
C VAL A 35 3.69 9.86 11.89
N ARG A 36 3.42 10.56 13.02
CA ARG A 36 3.97 11.90 13.27
C ARG A 36 5.49 11.90 13.24
N LYS A 37 6.12 11.00 14.00
CA LYS A 37 7.58 10.84 14.07
C LYS A 37 8.19 10.67 12.68
N ARG A 38 7.63 9.76 11.89
CA ARG A 38 8.10 9.47 10.54
C ARG A 38 7.95 10.67 9.60
N MET A 39 6.78 11.32 9.59
CA MET A 39 6.54 12.46 8.69
C MET A 39 7.38 13.68 9.03
N LEU A 40 7.66 13.92 10.32
CA LEU A 40 8.55 14.98 10.76
C LEU A 40 9.99 14.82 10.28
N THR A 41 10.44 13.62 9.91
CA THR A 41 11.78 13.45 9.32
C THR A 41 11.91 14.12 7.95
N GLY A 42 10.79 14.40 7.27
CA GLY A 42 10.78 15.10 5.99
C GLY A 42 11.40 16.51 6.03
N ARG A 43 11.41 17.17 7.20
CA ARG A 43 12.06 18.47 7.38
C ARG A 43 13.58 18.45 7.17
N HIS A 44 14.20 17.28 7.24
CA HIS A 44 15.65 17.11 7.04
C HIS A 44 16.02 16.75 5.59
N ILE A 45 15.04 16.55 4.72
CA ILE A 45 15.28 16.32 3.30
C ILE A 45 15.31 17.68 2.59
N THR A 46 16.40 17.97 1.87
CA THR A 46 16.53 19.24 1.15
C THR A 46 15.82 19.18 -0.21
N PRO A 47 15.40 20.34 -0.77
CA PRO A 47 14.83 20.41 -2.12
C PRO A 47 15.74 19.80 -3.19
N GLU A 48 17.07 20.01 -3.07
CA GLU A 48 18.06 19.48 -4.00
C GLU A 48 18.10 17.94 -3.94
N SER A 49 18.15 17.37 -2.73
CA SER A 49 18.12 15.92 -2.53
C SER A 49 16.81 15.30 -3.02
N HIS A 50 15.69 16.01 -2.88
CA HIS A 50 14.42 15.58 -3.44
C HIS A 50 14.44 15.59 -4.97
N ALA A 51 14.96 16.67 -5.59
CA ALA A 51 15.08 16.77 -7.04
C ALA A 51 15.95 15.65 -7.64
N GLU A 52 17.10 15.34 -7.01
CA GLU A 52 17.95 14.20 -7.40
C GLU A 52 17.20 12.88 -7.38
N ARG A 53 16.37 12.64 -6.34
CA ARG A 53 15.54 11.43 -6.26
C ARG A 53 14.49 11.37 -7.36
N LEU A 54 13.86 12.49 -7.70
CA LEU A 54 12.90 12.54 -8.80
C LEU A 54 13.57 12.27 -10.15
N GLN A 55 14.78 12.80 -10.38
CA GLN A 55 15.54 12.52 -11.58
C GLN A 55 15.93 11.04 -11.68
N LYS A 56 16.41 10.44 -10.57
CA LYS A 56 16.67 9.00 -10.51
C LYS A 56 15.41 8.19 -10.78
N ARG A 57 14.27 8.57 -10.19
CA ARG A 57 12.96 7.94 -10.45
C ARG A 57 12.62 7.89 -11.94
N GLN A 58 12.83 8.97 -12.68
CA GLN A 58 12.58 9.01 -14.13
C GLN A 58 13.46 8.02 -14.88
N SER A 59 14.74 7.92 -14.52
CA SER A 59 15.66 6.94 -15.09
C SER A 59 15.21 5.50 -14.79
N ASP A 60 14.88 5.21 -13.54
CA ASP A 60 14.43 3.88 -13.10
C ASP A 60 13.12 3.47 -13.78
N GLN A 61 12.18 4.42 -13.98
CA GLN A 61 10.96 4.20 -14.75
C GLN A 61 11.24 3.81 -16.19
N SER A 62 12.18 4.50 -16.85
CA SER A 62 12.56 4.21 -18.23
C SER A 62 13.17 2.82 -18.36
N ILE A 63 14.12 2.48 -17.48
CA ILE A 63 14.77 1.17 -17.44
C ILE A 63 13.74 0.05 -17.23
N PHE A 64 12.84 0.23 -16.27
CA PHE A 64 11.84 -0.78 -15.97
C PHE A 64 10.83 -0.95 -17.10
N ARG A 65 10.38 0.16 -17.73
CA ARG A 65 9.48 0.09 -18.89
C ARG A 65 10.09 -0.67 -20.06
N SER A 66 11.37 -0.44 -20.36
CA SER A 66 12.09 -1.18 -21.39
C SER A 66 12.20 -2.66 -21.04
N ALA A 67 12.51 -3.00 -19.80
CA ALA A 67 12.56 -4.38 -19.35
C ALA A 67 11.20 -5.11 -19.46
N MET A 68 10.09 -4.35 -19.41
CA MET A 68 8.74 -4.86 -19.52
C MET A 68 8.18 -4.89 -20.95
N GLU A 69 8.97 -4.53 -21.98
CA GLU A 69 8.45 -4.48 -23.36
C GLU A 69 8.02 -5.85 -23.89
N GLU A 70 8.72 -6.90 -23.51
CA GLU A 70 8.43 -8.28 -23.94
C GLU A 70 7.42 -8.99 -23.02
N PHE A 71 6.97 -8.33 -21.94
CA PHE A 71 6.05 -8.91 -20.96
C PHE A 71 4.74 -8.13 -20.90
N ASP A 72 3.64 -8.84 -20.79
CA ASP A 72 2.31 -8.25 -20.60
C ASP A 72 2.09 -7.81 -19.16
N ALA A 73 2.55 -8.60 -18.21
CA ALA A 73 2.46 -8.33 -16.77
C ALA A 73 3.57 -9.02 -16.00
N LEU A 74 3.89 -8.47 -14.83
CA LEU A 74 4.76 -9.08 -13.83
C LEU A 74 3.90 -9.58 -12.68
N VAL A 75 4.24 -10.74 -12.15
CA VAL A 75 3.54 -11.35 -11.01
C VAL A 75 4.51 -11.51 -9.84
N THR A 76 4.10 -11.03 -8.66
CA THR A 76 4.90 -11.14 -7.43
C THR A 76 3.99 -11.50 -6.25
N PRO A 77 4.52 -11.98 -5.11
CA PRO A 77 3.79 -11.89 -3.86
C PRO A 77 3.45 -10.42 -3.54
N THR A 78 2.31 -10.15 -2.92
CA THR A 78 1.99 -8.79 -2.47
C THR A 78 2.84 -8.39 -1.26
N LEU A 79 3.01 -9.34 -0.32
CA LEU A 79 3.78 -9.16 0.91
C LEU A 79 4.78 -10.31 1.08
N THR A 80 5.83 -10.07 1.86
CA THR A 80 6.88 -11.07 2.14
C THR A 80 6.43 -12.18 3.08
N LYS A 81 5.40 -11.93 3.89
CA LYS A 81 4.86 -12.86 4.88
C LYS A 81 3.40 -12.51 5.19
N PRO A 82 2.62 -13.48 5.70
CA PRO A 82 1.29 -13.21 6.24
C PRO A 82 1.32 -12.21 7.39
N ALA A 83 0.13 -11.73 7.81
CA ALA A 83 0.00 -10.78 8.91
C ALA A 83 0.71 -11.31 10.17
N PRO A 84 1.56 -10.50 10.82
CA PRO A 84 2.12 -10.83 12.13
C PRO A 84 1.06 -10.68 13.23
N LYS A 85 1.33 -11.18 14.42
CA LYS A 85 0.52 -10.82 15.59
C LYS A 85 0.75 -9.36 15.94
N LEU A 86 -0.22 -8.74 16.63
CA LEU A 86 -0.15 -7.32 16.99
C LEU A 86 1.05 -6.99 17.89
N ASP A 87 1.42 -7.91 18.77
CA ASP A 87 2.57 -7.79 19.68
C ASP A 87 3.93 -8.06 19.00
N GLU A 88 3.92 -8.61 17.78
CA GLU A 88 5.10 -8.88 16.97
C GLU A 88 5.36 -7.79 15.91
N ILE A 89 4.53 -6.74 15.84
CA ILE A 89 4.66 -5.68 14.84
C ILE A 89 5.88 -4.82 15.16
N ASN A 90 6.80 -4.74 14.20
CA ASN A 90 7.86 -3.74 14.20
C ASN A 90 7.49 -2.63 13.20
N GLU A 91 7.14 -1.46 13.73
CA GLU A 91 6.70 -0.31 12.91
C GLU A 91 7.83 0.39 12.14
N ASP A 92 9.08 0.10 12.47
CA ASP A 92 10.24 0.58 11.71
C ASP A 92 10.42 -0.19 10.38
N ILE A 93 9.77 -1.36 10.24
CA ILE A 93 9.83 -2.20 9.05
C ILE A 93 8.55 -2.05 8.23
N SER A 94 8.66 -1.47 7.03
CA SER A 94 7.52 -1.40 6.12
C SER A 94 7.17 -2.78 5.56
N PRO A 95 5.90 -3.22 5.63
CA PRO A 95 5.46 -4.45 4.97
C PRO A 95 5.46 -4.34 3.43
N GLY A 96 5.58 -3.14 2.89
CA GLY A 96 5.43 -2.83 1.47
C GLY A 96 6.64 -3.16 0.59
N HIS A 97 7.45 -4.17 0.93
CA HIS A 97 8.65 -4.55 0.18
C HIS A 97 8.36 -4.75 -1.32
N PHE A 98 7.29 -5.47 -1.67
CA PHE A 98 6.93 -5.72 -3.06
C PHE A 98 5.97 -4.68 -3.66
N THR A 99 5.33 -3.83 -2.87
CA THR A 99 4.35 -2.85 -3.37
C THR A 99 4.95 -1.47 -3.60
N ARG A 100 5.83 -1.02 -2.72
CA ARG A 100 6.46 0.32 -2.80
C ARG A 100 7.27 0.57 -4.07
N PRO A 101 8.05 -0.39 -4.59
CA PRO A 101 8.78 -0.19 -5.86
C PRO A 101 7.86 0.12 -7.02
N PHE A 102 6.69 -0.53 -7.12
CA PHE A 102 5.74 -0.27 -8.22
C PHE A 102 5.05 1.09 -8.11
N ASN A 103 4.81 1.59 -6.90
CA ASN A 103 4.39 2.97 -6.68
C ASN A 103 5.49 3.95 -7.11
N TYR A 104 6.74 3.65 -6.78
CA TYR A 104 7.88 4.47 -7.15
C TYR A 104 8.07 4.61 -8.66
N ILE A 105 7.90 3.51 -9.41
CA ILE A 105 8.05 3.51 -10.87
C ILE A 105 6.73 3.72 -11.63
N ASP A 106 5.65 4.07 -10.93
CA ASP A 106 4.37 4.47 -11.52
C ASP A 106 3.70 3.38 -12.37
N MET A 107 3.68 2.16 -11.85
CA MET A 107 3.02 1.01 -12.46
C MET A 107 1.61 0.82 -11.91
N CYS A 108 0.69 0.27 -12.70
CA CYS A 108 -0.58 -0.19 -12.16
C CYS A 108 -0.45 -1.59 -11.55
N ALA A 109 -1.11 -1.84 -10.44
CA ALA A 109 -1.05 -3.12 -9.74
C ALA A 109 -2.41 -3.54 -9.18
N LEU A 110 -2.64 -4.84 -9.15
CA LEU A 110 -3.81 -5.49 -8.55
C LEU A 110 -3.33 -6.55 -7.56
N ALA A 111 -3.84 -6.52 -6.33
CA ALA A 111 -3.66 -7.60 -5.37
C ALA A 111 -4.84 -8.57 -5.48
N LEU A 112 -4.55 -9.84 -5.74
CA LEU A 112 -5.54 -10.91 -5.85
C LEU A 112 -5.41 -11.85 -4.66
N PRO A 113 -6.50 -12.14 -3.92
CA PRO A 113 -6.49 -13.12 -2.86
C PRO A 113 -6.06 -14.51 -3.35
N MET A 114 -5.23 -15.18 -2.58
CA MET A 114 -4.76 -16.54 -2.84
C MET A 114 -5.24 -17.50 -1.74
N ALA A 115 -5.02 -18.79 -1.94
CA ALA A 115 -5.25 -19.77 -0.89
C ALA A 115 -4.54 -19.38 0.40
N PRO A 116 -5.13 -19.66 1.56
CA PRO A 116 -4.49 -19.39 2.83
C PRO A 116 -3.10 -20.01 2.90
N GLY A 117 -2.16 -19.25 3.42
CA GLY A 117 -0.80 -19.70 3.67
C GLY A 117 -0.63 -20.35 5.04
N HIS A 118 0.56 -20.16 5.61
CA HIS A 118 0.87 -20.64 6.96
C HIS A 118 -0.12 -20.09 8.01
N ARG A 119 -0.57 -20.93 8.93
CA ARG A 119 -1.57 -20.62 9.97
C ARG A 119 -2.96 -20.24 9.44
N ASP A 120 -3.32 -20.66 8.24
CA ASP A 120 -4.61 -20.36 7.61
C ASP A 120 -4.87 -18.85 7.42
N LEU A 121 -3.78 -18.05 7.40
CA LEU A 121 -3.85 -16.60 7.18
C LEU A 121 -3.92 -16.27 5.69
N PRO A 122 -4.65 -15.19 5.31
CA PRO A 122 -4.75 -14.75 3.92
C PRO A 122 -3.38 -14.44 3.33
N THR A 123 -3.19 -14.85 2.08
CA THR A 123 -2.07 -14.44 1.23
C THR A 123 -2.59 -13.80 -0.04
N SER A 124 -1.75 -13.10 -0.77
CA SER A 124 -2.15 -12.47 -2.02
C SER A 124 -1.03 -12.45 -3.05
N LEU A 125 -1.45 -12.55 -4.29
CA LEU A 125 -0.63 -12.36 -5.48
C LEU A 125 -0.78 -10.91 -5.95
N GLN A 126 0.30 -10.29 -6.39
CA GLN A 126 0.28 -8.98 -7.02
C GLN A 126 0.53 -9.13 -8.53
N ILE A 127 -0.35 -8.55 -9.33
CA ILE A 127 -0.25 -8.48 -10.78
C ILE A 127 0.08 -7.03 -11.12
N VAL A 128 1.17 -6.80 -11.82
CA VAL A 128 1.69 -5.46 -12.14
C VAL A 128 1.81 -5.32 -13.64
N ALA A 129 1.33 -4.22 -14.19
CA ALA A 129 1.47 -3.88 -15.60
C ALA A 129 1.84 -2.41 -15.80
N ARG A 130 2.16 -2.05 -17.03
CA ARG A 130 2.51 -0.67 -17.40
C ARG A 130 1.35 0.29 -17.11
N PRO A 131 1.62 1.58 -16.87
CA PRO A 131 0.61 2.61 -16.67
C PRO A 131 -0.45 2.59 -17.80
N GLY A 132 -1.71 2.82 -17.46
CA GLY A 132 -2.84 2.80 -18.40
C GLY A 132 -3.32 1.39 -18.79
N LYS A 133 -2.83 0.33 -18.13
CA LYS A 133 -3.23 -1.06 -18.37
C LYS A 133 -4.15 -1.62 -17.27
N GLU A 134 -4.84 -0.76 -16.52
CA GLU A 134 -5.71 -1.14 -15.38
C GLU A 134 -6.77 -2.15 -15.82
N THR A 135 -7.47 -1.89 -16.94
CA THR A 135 -8.47 -2.82 -17.49
C THR A 135 -7.88 -4.19 -17.84
N PHE A 136 -6.65 -4.21 -18.32
CA PHE A 136 -5.95 -5.46 -18.66
C PHE A 136 -5.60 -6.24 -17.38
N VAL A 137 -5.06 -5.58 -16.38
CA VAL A 137 -4.74 -6.19 -15.08
C VAL A 137 -6.00 -6.76 -14.41
N LEU A 138 -7.13 -6.05 -14.48
CA LEU A 138 -8.42 -6.54 -13.98
C LEU A 138 -8.91 -7.78 -14.72
N LYS A 139 -8.71 -7.86 -16.06
CA LYS A 139 -9.06 -9.06 -16.84
C LYS A 139 -8.19 -10.26 -16.45
N ILE A 140 -6.89 -10.07 -16.24
CA ILE A 140 -6.01 -11.13 -15.75
C ILE A 140 -6.48 -11.58 -14.36
N GLY A 141 -6.75 -10.61 -13.46
CA GLY A 141 -7.24 -10.90 -12.11
C GLY A 141 -8.51 -11.74 -12.12
N ALA A 142 -9.50 -11.36 -12.91
CA ALA A 142 -10.77 -12.10 -13.03
C ALA A 142 -10.57 -13.53 -13.58
N ALA A 143 -9.68 -13.71 -14.55
CA ALA A 143 -9.36 -15.03 -15.09
C ALA A 143 -8.66 -15.92 -14.05
N LEU A 144 -7.72 -15.37 -13.29
CA LEU A 144 -7.03 -16.10 -12.22
C LEU A 144 -7.97 -16.41 -11.05
N GLU A 145 -8.84 -15.48 -10.66
CA GLU A 145 -9.83 -15.69 -9.62
C GLU A 145 -10.76 -16.84 -9.97
N ALA A 146 -11.25 -16.90 -11.21
CA ALA A 146 -12.07 -18.00 -11.72
C ALA A 146 -11.30 -19.34 -11.76
N ALA A 147 -10.00 -19.31 -12.11
CA ALA A 147 -9.18 -20.52 -12.19
C ALA A 147 -8.81 -21.10 -10.82
N PHE A 148 -8.62 -20.23 -9.82
CA PHE A 148 -8.21 -20.67 -8.48
C PHE A 148 -9.37 -21.05 -7.58
N ASP A 149 -10.63 -20.74 -7.93
CA ASP A 149 -11.85 -20.99 -7.14
C ASP A 149 -11.69 -20.63 -5.64
N ASN A 150 -11.04 -19.51 -5.37
CA ASN A 150 -10.51 -19.16 -4.05
C ASN A 150 -11.47 -18.25 -3.27
N GLN A 151 -12.77 -18.52 -3.33
CA GLN A 151 -13.81 -17.70 -2.68
C GLN A 151 -13.98 -18.00 -1.16
N ARG A 152 -12.89 -18.26 -0.45
CA ARG A 152 -12.98 -18.44 1.00
C ARG A 152 -13.30 -17.11 1.68
N LYS A 153 -14.51 -17.00 2.20
CA LYS A 153 -14.88 -15.92 3.12
C LYS A 153 -14.34 -16.22 4.51
N PRO A 154 -13.85 -15.20 5.25
CA PRO A 154 -13.45 -15.39 6.64
C PRO A 154 -14.66 -15.87 7.46
N ASN A 155 -14.44 -16.86 8.32
CA ASN A 155 -15.49 -17.32 9.25
C ASN A 155 -15.56 -16.32 10.42
N LEU A 156 -16.49 -15.38 10.32
CA LEU A 156 -16.71 -14.35 11.35
C LEU A 156 -17.44 -14.88 12.60
N ASP A 157 -18.04 -16.07 12.53
CA ASP A 157 -18.72 -16.70 13.68
C ASP A 157 -17.75 -17.12 14.79
N ARG A 158 -16.46 -17.20 14.46
CA ARG A 158 -15.38 -17.47 15.41
C ARG A 158 -14.88 -16.22 16.17
N LEU A 159 -15.34 -15.05 15.78
CA LEU A 159 -15.07 -13.83 16.54
C LEU A 159 -16.01 -13.81 17.74
N GLU A 160 -15.55 -14.29 18.89
CA GLU A 160 -16.27 -14.06 20.13
C GLU A 160 -16.49 -12.55 20.30
N PRO A 161 -17.70 -12.10 20.64
CA PRO A 161 -17.93 -10.71 20.98
C PRO A 161 -17.05 -10.42 22.19
N HIS A 162 -15.96 -9.69 22.01
CA HIS A 162 -15.19 -9.14 23.12
C HIS A 162 -16.18 -8.40 24.01
N GLY A 163 -16.22 -8.82 25.28
CA GLY A 163 -17.19 -8.36 26.29
C GLY A 163 -17.45 -6.88 26.16
N SER A 164 -18.71 -6.55 26.31
CA SER A 164 -19.32 -5.24 26.20
C SER A 164 -18.65 -4.20 27.11
N ASN A 165 -17.52 -3.68 26.68
CA ASN A 165 -16.99 -2.43 27.16
C ASN A 165 -17.19 -1.39 26.05
N ASN A 166 -18.30 -0.63 26.22
CA ASN A 166 -18.62 0.66 25.62
C ASN A 166 -17.63 1.19 24.57
N CYS A 167 -17.67 0.64 23.37
CA CYS A 167 -17.20 1.35 22.20
C CYS A 167 -18.43 1.75 21.39
N SER A 168 -18.80 3.02 21.47
CA SER A 168 -19.90 3.63 20.77
C SER A 168 -19.82 3.25 19.28
N ARG A 169 -20.90 2.65 18.81
CA ARG A 169 -21.18 2.28 17.43
C ARG A 169 -20.68 3.39 16.49
N ALA A 170 -19.59 3.18 15.80
CA ALA A 170 -19.17 4.03 14.70
C ALA A 170 -20.32 4.02 13.68
N GLN A 171 -21.00 5.15 13.55
CA GLN A 171 -22.02 5.34 12.54
C GLN A 171 -21.36 5.22 11.16
N LEU A 172 -21.76 4.19 10.44
CA LEU A 172 -21.51 4.11 9.00
C LEU A 172 -22.23 5.29 8.37
N VAL A 173 -21.50 6.34 8.00
CA VAL A 173 -22.06 7.43 7.18
C VAL A 173 -22.23 6.86 5.77
N THR A 174 -23.43 6.43 5.47
CA THR A 174 -23.85 6.18 4.08
C THR A 174 -23.89 7.53 3.38
N MET A 175 -22.94 7.75 2.48
CA MET A 175 -23.07 8.82 1.47
C MET A 175 -24.13 8.40 0.45
N THR A 176 -25.39 8.76 0.72
CA THR A 176 -26.44 8.81 -0.28
C THR A 176 -27.10 10.19 -0.17
N ASP A 177 -27.24 10.82 -1.33
CA ASP A 177 -28.06 11.98 -1.65
C ASP A 177 -27.52 13.39 -1.31
N HIS A 178 -26.84 13.95 -2.29
CA HIS A 178 -27.00 15.34 -2.64
C HIS A 178 -27.54 15.44 -4.08
N GLN A 179 -28.87 15.36 -4.18
CA GLN A 179 -29.60 16.05 -5.23
C GLN A 179 -30.48 17.14 -4.56
N GLY A 180 -30.36 18.36 -5.04
CA GLY A 180 -31.42 19.38 -4.91
C GLY A 180 -31.01 20.63 -4.13
N CYS A 181 -30.72 21.64 -4.81
CA CYS A 181 -31.04 23.05 -4.96
C CYS A 181 -29.81 23.89 -5.29
#